data_bc184278783c35e638afa4f538dbac2f
#
_entry.id   bc184278783c35e638afa4f538dbac2f
#
_cell.length_a   1.000
_cell.length_b   1.000
_cell.length_c   1.000
_cell.angle_alpha   90.00
_cell.angle_beta   90.00
_cell.angle_gamma   90.00
#
_symmetry.space_group_name_H-M   'P 1'
#
loop_
_entity.id
_entity.type
_entity.pdbx_description
1 polymer ?
#
loop_
_entity_poly.entity_id
_entity_poly.type
_entity_poly.pdbx_seq_one_letter_code
_entity_poly.pdbx_strand_id
1 'polypeptide(L)'
;IKYAQKVMGTISFRDLENFRESNLKMIFMTIIMGTNAFYTTSELETHKGYLDLLIRKTELNPGGHEYLLELKYLKKADKKDYNEIRRKGIEQITNYRNSLTVTKLTKLHAYLILFSGKFEVEVFEVE
;
A
#
# COMPACT_ATOMS: atom_id res chain seq x y z
N ILE A 1 -3.71 8.33 -3.50
CA ILE A 1 -2.54 9.00 -2.91
C ILE A 1 -2.88 10.42 -2.49
N LYS A 2 -3.42 11.26 -3.38
CA LYS A 2 -3.79 12.66 -3.05
C LYS A 2 -4.68 12.77 -1.81
N TYR A 3 -5.69 11.92 -1.69
CA TYR A 3 -6.58 11.93 -0.52
C TYR A 3 -5.86 11.49 0.75
N ALA A 4 -4.99 10.48 0.66
CA ALA A 4 -4.18 10.06 1.80
C ALA A 4 -3.25 11.18 2.27
N GLN A 5 -2.59 11.89 1.35
CA GLN A 5 -1.76 13.05 1.68
C GLN A 5 -2.58 14.18 2.32
N LYS A 6 -3.80 14.41 1.85
CA LYS A 6 -4.69 15.40 2.43
C LYS A 6 -5.06 15.05 3.89
N VAL A 7 -5.36 13.79 4.15
CA VAL A 7 -5.63 13.31 5.52
C VAL A 7 -4.38 13.47 6.39
N MET A 8 -3.22 13.04 5.90
CA MET A 8 -1.95 13.16 6.62
C MET A 8 -1.59 14.63 6.93
N GLY A 9 -1.96 15.54 6.04
CA GLY A 9 -1.75 16.97 6.24
C GLY A 9 -2.49 17.54 7.45
N THR A 10 -3.55 16.89 7.91
CA THR A 10 -4.30 17.31 9.11
C THR A 10 -3.70 16.80 10.42
N ILE A 11 -2.75 15.86 10.35
CA ILE A 11 -2.11 15.26 11.51
C ILE A 11 -1.06 16.22 12.06
N SER A 12 -1.08 16.45 13.39
CA SER A 12 -0.08 17.29 14.05
C SER A 12 1.31 16.64 14.00
N PHE A 13 2.38 17.43 14.15
CA PHE A 13 3.73 16.87 14.23
C PHE A 13 3.89 15.94 15.44
N ARG A 14 3.23 16.23 16.55
CA ARG A 14 3.24 15.38 17.74
C ARG A 14 2.61 14.02 17.46
N ASP A 15 1.46 14.00 16.80
CA ASP A 15 0.79 12.76 16.42
C ASP A 15 1.60 12.00 15.37
N LEU A 16 2.27 12.73 14.47
CA LEU A 16 3.11 12.14 13.43
C LEU A 16 4.31 11.38 14.00
N GLU A 17 4.83 11.76 15.17
CA GLU A 17 5.91 11.03 15.86
C GLU A 17 5.53 9.58 16.16
N ASN A 18 4.24 9.32 16.40
CA ASN A 18 3.68 8.00 16.68
C ASN A 18 3.05 7.36 15.44
N PHE A 19 3.11 8.02 14.30
CA PHE A 19 2.54 7.52 13.06
C PHE A 19 3.34 6.31 12.56
N ARG A 20 2.62 5.26 12.13
CA ARG A 20 3.19 4.00 11.67
C ARG A 20 2.57 3.57 10.34
N GLU A 21 3.18 2.57 9.71
CA GLU A 21 2.64 1.97 8.48
C GLU A 21 1.20 1.48 8.67
N SER A 22 0.85 0.94 9.84
CA SER A 22 -0.51 0.52 10.15
C SER A 22 -1.53 1.66 10.08
N ASN A 23 -1.15 2.86 10.50
CA ASN A 23 -2.01 4.04 10.37
C ASN A 23 -2.21 4.42 8.90
N LEU A 24 -1.14 4.38 8.12
CA LEU A 24 -1.20 4.64 6.69
C LEU A 24 -2.12 3.62 5.98
N LYS A 25 -1.99 2.36 6.32
CA LYS A 25 -2.84 1.28 5.82
C LYS A 25 -4.32 1.56 6.09
N MET A 26 -4.65 1.97 7.31
CA MET A 26 -6.02 2.31 7.70
C MET A 26 -6.57 3.50 6.90
N ILE A 27 -5.76 4.51 6.63
CA ILE A 27 -6.15 5.65 5.79
C ILE A 27 -6.51 5.16 4.39
N PHE A 28 -5.66 4.36 3.77
CA PHE A 28 -5.92 3.80 2.44
C PHE A 28 -7.20 2.95 2.40
N MET A 29 -7.37 2.06 3.35
CA MET A 29 -8.56 1.21 3.43
C MET A 29 -9.84 2.04 3.54
N THR A 30 -9.84 3.04 4.40
CA THR A 30 -11.01 3.92 4.61
C THR A 30 -11.38 4.66 3.33
N ILE A 31 -10.40 5.22 2.63
CA ILE A 31 -10.63 5.96 1.38
C ILE A 31 -11.17 5.02 0.30
N ILE A 32 -10.57 3.86 0.13
CA ILE A 32 -10.91 2.92 -0.94
C ILE A 32 -12.29 2.32 -0.72
N MET A 33 -12.59 1.89 0.50
CA MET A 33 -13.88 1.29 0.83
C MET A 33 -15.02 2.30 0.74
N GLY A 34 -14.74 3.59 0.93
CA GLY A 34 -15.72 4.66 0.75
C GLY A 34 -16.24 4.80 -0.67
N THR A 35 -15.55 4.26 -1.66
CA THR A 35 -15.95 4.34 -3.08
C THR A 35 -17.02 3.32 -3.47
N ASN A 36 -17.21 2.25 -2.70
CA ASN A 36 -18.06 1.09 -3.01
C ASN A 36 -17.68 0.31 -4.30
N ALA A 37 -16.72 0.80 -5.06
CA ALA A 37 -16.22 0.15 -6.28
C ALA A 37 -15.17 -0.94 -5.99
N PHE A 38 -14.59 -0.89 -4.79
CA PHE A 38 -13.54 -1.79 -4.35
C PHE A 38 -13.76 -2.23 -2.91
N TYR A 39 -13.20 -3.38 -2.57
CA TYR A 39 -13.01 -3.79 -1.17
C TYR A 39 -11.53 -4.14 -0.95
N THR A 40 -11.10 -4.06 0.30
CA THR A 40 -9.71 -4.28 0.66
C THR A 40 -9.57 -5.46 1.63
N THR A 41 -8.49 -6.20 1.46
CA THR A 41 -8.03 -7.18 2.44
C THR A 41 -6.66 -6.74 2.93
N SER A 42 -6.53 -6.54 4.24
CA SER A 42 -5.28 -6.18 4.91
C SER A 42 -4.55 -7.44 5.38
N GLU A 43 -3.22 -7.41 5.28
CA GLU A 43 -2.35 -8.47 5.80
C GLU A 43 -2.75 -9.86 5.30
N LEU A 44 -2.99 -9.96 4.00
CA LEU A 44 -3.31 -11.24 3.38
C LEU A 44 -2.13 -12.21 3.51
N GLU A 45 -2.37 -13.32 4.17
CA GLU A 45 -1.37 -14.39 4.29
C GLU A 45 -1.16 -15.09 2.96
N THR A 46 0.10 -15.26 2.60
CA THR A 46 0.53 -16.02 1.42
C THR A 46 1.58 -17.04 1.84
N HIS A 47 1.99 -17.92 0.94
CA HIS A 47 3.07 -18.89 1.20
C HIS A 47 4.40 -18.25 1.60
N LYS A 48 4.60 -16.97 1.29
CA LYS A 48 5.86 -16.24 1.48
C LYS A 48 5.75 -15.08 2.46
N GLY A 49 4.66 -14.98 3.21
CA GLY A 49 4.45 -13.94 4.20
C GLY A 49 3.14 -13.19 4.03
N TYR A 50 3.09 -11.96 4.52
CA TYR A 50 1.89 -11.13 4.51
C TYR A 50 1.99 -10.01 3.50
N LEU A 51 0.90 -9.76 2.79
CA LEU A 51 0.71 -8.62 1.92
C LEU A 51 0.01 -7.50 2.69
N ASP A 52 0.43 -6.26 2.51
CA ASP A 52 -0.19 -5.13 3.19
C ASP A 52 -1.64 -4.92 2.77
N LEU A 53 -1.89 -4.73 1.49
CA LEU A 53 -3.23 -4.52 0.96
C LEU A 53 -3.43 -5.22 -0.38
N LEU A 54 -4.51 -5.96 -0.47
CA LEU A 54 -5.08 -6.40 -1.73
C LEU A 54 -6.38 -5.64 -1.97
N ILE A 55 -6.45 -4.89 -3.06
CA ILE A 55 -7.62 -4.12 -3.46
C ILE A 55 -8.31 -4.86 -4.60
N ARG A 56 -9.52 -5.31 -4.33
CA ARG A 56 -10.31 -6.08 -5.29
C ARG A 56 -11.52 -5.30 -5.75
N LYS A 57 -11.89 -5.50 -7.01
CA LYS A 57 -13.12 -4.92 -7.58
C LYS A 57 -14.36 -5.59 -6.98
N THR A 58 -15.42 -4.82 -6.84
CA THR A 58 -16.76 -5.31 -6.50
C THR A 58 -17.56 -5.61 -7.77
N GLU A 59 -18.75 -6.17 -7.62
CA GLU A 59 -19.69 -6.37 -8.73
C GLU A 59 -20.13 -5.07 -9.38
N LEU A 60 -20.03 -3.96 -8.66
CA LEU A 60 -20.33 -2.61 -9.17
C LEU A 60 -19.26 -2.11 -10.17
N ASN A 61 -18.13 -2.80 -10.25
CA ASN A 61 -17.02 -2.43 -11.13
C ASN A 61 -16.42 -3.67 -11.82
N PRO A 62 -17.21 -4.41 -12.62
CA PRO A 62 -16.79 -5.70 -13.15
C PRO A 62 -15.63 -5.62 -14.15
N GLY A 63 -15.44 -4.47 -14.80
CA GLY A 63 -14.32 -4.23 -15.72
C GLY A 63 -13.10 -3.62 -15.06
N GLY A 64 -13.13 -3.40 -13.72
CA GLY A 64 -12.09 -2.71 -12.97
C GLY A 64 -10.80 -3.50 -12.83
N HIS A 65 -9.73 -2.76 -12.58
CA HIS A 65 -8.42 -3.32 -12.23
C HIS A 65 -8.36 -3.66 -10.75
N GLU A 66 -7.44 -4.56 -10.40
CA GLU A 66 -7.17 -4.95 -9.01
C GLU A 66 -5.71 -4.60 -8.66
N TYR A 67 -5.41 -4.38 -7.38
CA TYR A 67 -4.13 -3.82 -6.98
C TYR A 67 -3.57 -4.54 -5.76
N LEU A 68 -2.28 -4.83 -5.83
CA LEU A 68 -1.46 -5.20 -4.68
C LEU A 68 -0.68 -3.99 -4.23
N LEU A 69 -0.76 -3.63 -2.96
CA LEU A 69 -0.01 -2.51 -2.42
C LEU A 69 0.86 -2.98 -1.26
N GLU A 70 2.12 -2.65 -1.34
CA GLU A 70 3.04 -2.67 -0.21
C GLU A 70 3.29 -1.23 0.22
N LEU A 71 2.99 -0.91 1.46
CA LEU A 71 3.11 0.44 2.00
C LEU A 71 4.31 0.51 2.93
N LYS A 72 5.12 1.54 2.77
CA LYS A 72 6.23 1.86 3.67
C LYS A 72 6.13 3.30 4.14
N TYR A 73 6.36 3.50 5.42
CA TYR A 73 6.44 4.81 6.02
C TYR A 73 7.84 5.03 6.60
N LEU A 74 8.56 5.98 6.03
CA LEU A 74 9.92 6.31 6.46
C LEU A 74 9.90 7.52 7.38
N LYS A 75 10.37 7.31 8.60
CA LYS A 75 10.65 8.39 9.53
C LYS A 75 11.99 9.04 9.16
N LYS A 76 12.24 10.22 9.71
CA LYS A 76 13.50 10.95 9.47
C LYS A 76 14.75 10.11 9.78
N ALA A 77 14.69 9.26 10.79
CA ALA A 77 15.77 8.35 11.17
C ALA A 77 16.02 7.23 10.14
N ASP A 78 15.01 6.89 9.33
CA ASP A 78 15.07 5.80 8.35
C ASP A 78 15.62 6.24 6.99
N LYS A 79 15.84 7.54 6.78
CA LYS A 79 16.28 8.08 5.48
C LYS A 79 17.62 7.53 5.02
N LYS A 80 18.52 7.22 5.95
CA LYS A 80 19.81 6.59 5.66
C LYS A 80 19.67 5.17 5.07
N ASP A 81 18.58 4.48 5.39
CA ASP A 81 18.29 3.11 4.97
C ASP A 81 17.31 3.05 3.79
N TYR A 82 17.03 4.18 3.16
CA TYR A 82 16.03 4.32 2.09
C TYR A 82 16.19 3.27 0.99
N ASN A 83 17.40 3.11 0.45
CA ASN A 83 17.64 2.18 -0.65
C ASN A 83 17.38 0.72 -0.25
N GLU A 84 17.73 0.36 0.97
CA GLU A 84 17.51 -0.99 1.49
C GLU A 84 16.02 -1.25 1.75
N ILE A 85 15.31 -0.28 2.32
CA ILE A 85 13.86 -0.37 2.55
C ILE A 85 13.12 -0.50 1.23
N ARG A 86 13.51 0.29 0.23
CA ARG A 86 12.95 0.21 -1.12
C ARG A 86 13.19 -1.16 -1.75
N ARG A 87 14.43 -1.64 -1.70
CA ARG A 87 14.81 -2.95 -2.25
C ARG A 87 13.99 -4.08 -1.61
N LYS A 88 13.91 -4.09 -0.29
CA LYS A 88 13.12 -5.09 0.45
C LYS A 88 11.63 -5.00 0.13
N GLY A 89 11.11 -3.80 0.01
CA GLY A 89 9.71 -3.59 -0.35
C GLY A 89 9.38 -4.14 -1.73
N ILE A 90 10.22 -3.88 -2.72
CA ILE A 90 10.07 -4.41 -4.08
C ILE A 90 10.17 -5.94 -4.09
N GLU A 91 11.15 -6.49 -3.39
CA GLU A 91 11.32 -7.94 -3.25
C GLU A 91 10.08 -8.57 -2.60
N GLN A 92 9.58 -7.96 -1.55
CA GLN A 92 8.40 -8.44 -0.83
C GLN A 92 7.16 -8.49 -1.72
N ILE A 93 6.85 -7.40 -2.41
CA ILE A 93 5.66 -7.37 -3.28
C ILE A 93 5.82 -8.29 -4.51
N THR A 94 7.02 -8.42 -5.04
CA THR A 94 7.31 -9.38 -6.12
C THR A 94 7.06 -10.80 -5.66
N ASN A 95 7.51 -11.17 -4.47
CA ASN A 95 7.28 -12.48 -3.88
C ASN A 95 5.78 -12.75 -3.66
N TYR A 96 5.04 -11.77 -3.18
CA TYR A 96 3.59 -11.89 -3.00
C TYR A 96 2.88 -12.09 -4.33
N ARG A 97 3.22 -11.29 -5.33
CA ARG A 97 2.63 -11.40 -6.66
C ARG A 97 2.84 -12.80 -7.25
N ASN A 98 4.03 -13.36 -7.09
CA ASN A 98 4.38 -14.69 -7.60
C ASN A 98 3.77 -15.83 -6.80
N SER A 99 3.53 -15.63 -5.50
CA SER A 99 2.97 -16.67 -4.61
C SER A 99 1.46 -16.75 -4.66
N LEU A 100 0.82 -15.66 -5.07
CA LEU A 100 -0.62 -15.67 -5.20
C LEU A 100 -0.99 -16.61 -6.34
N THR A 101 -1.86 -17.55 -6.09
CA THR A 101 -2.64 -18.27 -7.09
C THR A 101 -3.53 -17.29 -7.87
N VAL A 102 -3.04 -16.11 -8.05
CA VAL A 102 -3.65 -14.91 -8.59
C VAL A 102 -3.61 -14.89 -10.10
N THR A 103 -3.15 -15.95 -10.69
CA THR A 103 -3.33 -16.22 -12.13
C THR A 103 -4.80 -16.10 -12.56
N LYS A 104 -5.71 -16.02 -11.60
CA LYS A 104 -7.14 -15.75 -11.82
C LYS A 104 -7.52 -14.27 -11.75
N LEU A 105 -6.62 -13.39 -11.30
CA LEU A 105 -6.87 -11.95 -11.25
C LEU A 105 -6.36 -11.32 -12.55
N THR A 106 -7.24 -11.22 -13.52
CA THR A 106 -6.99 -10.44 -14.73
C THR A 106 -6.86 -8.97 -14.37
N LYS A 107 -5.91 -8.25 -14.95
CA LYS A 107 -5.66 -6.81 -14.72
C LYS A 107 -5.18 -6.49 -13.29
N LEU A 108 -4.30 -7.30 -12.74
CA LEU A 108 -3.66 -7.04 -11.46
C LEU A 108 -2.45 -6.13 -11.63
N HIS A 109 -2.38 -5.09 -10.81
CA HIS A 109 -1.25 -4.18 -10.73
C HIS A 109 -0.61 -4.26 -9.33
N ALA A 110 0.70 -4.18 -9.27
CA ALA A 110 1.43 -4.25 -8.01
C ALA A 110 2.27 -2.98 -7.82
N TYR A 111 2.16 -2.34 -6.66
CA TYR A 111 2.86 -1.11 -6.35
C TYR A 111 3.51 -1.15 -4.97
N LEU A 112 4.74 -0.66 -4.91
CA LEU A 112 5.37 -0.23 -3.68
C LEU A 112 5.13 1.27 -3.52
N ILE A 113 4.59 1.70 -2.40
CA ILE A 113 4.32 3.10 -2.09
C ILE A 113 5.12 3.50 -0.86
N LEU A 114 6.04 4.43 -1.03
CA LEU A 114 6.90 4.95 0.04
C LEU A 114 6.47 6.34 0.42
N PHE A 115 6.08 6.52 1.68
CA PHE A 115 5.81 7.82 2.26
C PHE A 115 7.02 8.26 3.11
N SER A 116 7.54 9.44 2.83
CA SER A 116 8.61 10.08 3.57
C SER A 116 8.09 11.36 4.21
N GLY A 117 7.46 11.24 5.38
CA GLY A 117 6.77 12.36 6.01
C GLY A 117 5.36 12.59 5.45
N LYS A 118 4.82 13.84 5.60
CA LYS A 118 3.42 14.14 5.28
C LYS A 118 3.10 14.18 3.78
N PHE A 119 4.04 14.64 2.98
CA PHE A 119 3.77 15.04 1.60
C PHE A 119 4.66 14.37 0.56
N GLU A 120 5.76 13.77 0.98
CA GLU A 120 6.68 13.10 0.07
C GLU A 120 6.25 11.65 -0.14
N VAL A 121 5.91 11.33 -1.37
CA VAL A 121 5.45 10.00 -1.76
C VAL A 121 6.15 9.57 -3.04
N GLU A 122 6.68 8.37 -3.04
CA GLU A 122 7.19 7.72 -4.24
C GLU A 122 6.40 6.44 -4.51
N VAL A 123 6.11 6.19 -5.76
CA VAL A 123 5.33 5.03 -6.21
C VAL A 123 6.13 4.26 -7.23
N PHE A 124 6.32 2.99 -6.97
CA PHE A 124 7.03 2.08 -7.87
C PHE A 124 6.08 0.98 -8.33
N GLU A 125 5.85 0.90 -9.63
CA GLU A 125 5.14 -0.22 -10.22
C GLU A 125 6.08 -1.43 -10.31
N VAL A 126 5.58 -2.58 -9.89
CA VAL A 126 6.32 -3.85 -9.91
C VAL A 126 5.67 -4.77 -10.93
N GLU A 127 6.42 -5.10 -11.97
CA GLU A 127 5.98 -5.98 -13.04
C GLU A 127 6.13 -7.47 -12.73
#